data_dfb6860b8570e76296abc2a9369085bc
#
_entry.id   dfb6860b8570e76296abc2a9369085bc
#
_cell.length_a   1.000
_cell.length_b   1.000
_cell.length_c   1.000
_cell.angle_alpha   90.00
_cell.angle_beta   90.00
_cell.angle_gamma   90.00
#
_symmetry.space_group_name_H-M   'P 1'
#
loop_
_entity.id
_entity.type
_entity.pdbx_description
1 polymer ?
#
loop_
_entity_poly.entity_id
_entity_poly.type
_entity_poly.pdbx_seq_one_letter_code
_entity_poly.pdbx_strand_id
1 'polypeptide(L)'
;GGGSGAVQRELARLAHSGLITQQTIGRQKHYQANASAPIFGELCAIASKTMSLAEPLRKALAPLAPQIHAAFVYGSVAKRQDTANSDVDLMIVSDALTYADLFTLLEDVSQTLGREVKPTIYSRRQWAARLARGDSFLTRVQAQPRIWLIGDDDALAES
;
A
#
# COMPACT_ATOMS: atom_id res chain seq x y z
N GLY A 1 -9.36 23.35 0.31
CA GLY A 1 -8.64 22.50 1.09
C GLY A 1 -7.16 22.77 1.25
N GLY A 2 -6.66 22.51 2.45
CA GLY A 2 -5.26 22.69 2.81
C GLY A 2 -4.26 21.82 2.03
N GLY A 3 -4.73 20.82 1.25
CA GLY A 3 -3.87 19.96 0.45
C GLY A 3 -3.33 20.59 -0.82
N SER A 4 -4.02 21.57 -1.40
CA SER A 4 -3.63 22.19 -2.68
C SER A 4 -2.27 22.90 -2.61
N GLY A 5 -2.02 23.71 -1.59
CA GLY A 5 -0.74 24.41 -1.43
C GLY A 5 0.43 23.47 -1.14
N ALA A 6 0.21 22.39 -0.38
CA ALA A 6 1.23 21.39 -0.12
C ALA A 6 1.60 20.61 -1.39
N VAL A 7 0.61 20.22 -2.19
CA VAL A 7 0.83 19.55 -3.49
C VAL A 7 1.63 20.43 -4.44
N GLN A 8 1.29 21.71 -4.56
CA GLN A 8 2.01 22.64 -5.41
C GLN A 8 3.47 22.83 -4.98
N ARG A 9 3.74 22.92 -3.68
CA ARG A 9 5.11 23.01 -3.15
C ARG A 9 5.93 21.75 -3.47
N GLU A 10 5.32 20.58 -3.34
CA GLU A 10 5.97 19.30 -3.65
C GLU A 10 6.27 19.16 -5.14
N LEU A 11 5.33 19.53 -6.01
CA LEU A 11 5.52 19.54 -7.47
C LEU A 11 6.64 20.50 -7.86
N ALA A 12 6.71 21.68 -7.25
CA ALA A 12 7.79 22.65 -7.50
C ALA A 12 9.16 22.09 -7.07
N ARG A 13 9.21 21.40 -5.93
CA ARG A 13 10.43 20.73 -5.46
C ARG A 13 10.89 19.64 -6.41
N LEU A 14 9.98 18.82 -6.91
CA LEU A 14 10.27 17.76 -7.89
C LEU A 14 10.72 18.34 -9.23
N ALA A 15 10.11 19.43 -9.68
CA ALA A 15 10.53 20.12 -10.89
C ALA A 15 11.96 20.71 -10.74
N HIS A 16 12.28 21.30 -9.60
CA HIS A 16 13.60 21.82 -9.31
C HIS A 16 14.67 20.72 -9.28
N SER A 17 14.34 19.52 -8.80
CA SER A 17 15.25 18.36 -8.79
C SER A 17 15.42 17.69 -10.16
N GLY A 18 14.64 18.08 -11.17
CA GLY A 18 14.68 17.52 -12.51
C GLY A 18 13.88 16.23 -12.70
N LEU A 19 13.16 15.76 -11.69
CA LEU A 19 12.34 14.54 -11.77
C LEU A 19 11.06 14.73 -12.58
N ILE A 20 10.52 15.95 -12.58
CA ILE A 20 9.38 16.35 -13.41
C ILE A 20 9.70 17.62 -14.17
N THR A 21 9.01 17.82 -15.29
CA THR A 21 9.06 19.05 -16.06
C THR A 21 7.81 19.87 -15.82
N GLN A 22 7.94 21.19 -15.86
CA GLN A 22 6.85 22.14 -15.72
C GLN A 22 6.71 22.96 -17.00
N GLN A 23 5.49 23.07 -17.50
CA GLN A 23 5.15 23.94 -18.63
C GLN A 23 3.98 24.85 -18.23
N THR A 24 4.09 26.14 -18.54
CA THR A 24 3.00 27.11 -18.33
C THR A 24 2.23 27.30 -19.62
N ILE A 25 0.94 27.02 -19.59
CA ILE A 25 0.01 27.24 -20.71
C ILE A 25 -1.08 28.20 -20.23
N GLY A 26 -1.04 29.45 -20.71
CA GLY A 26 -1.94 30.50 -20.23
C GLY A 26 -1.68 30.81 -18.74
N ARG A 27 -2.68 30.55 -17.89
CA ARG A 27 -2.58 30.73 -16.42
C ARG A 27 -2.39 29.43 -15.67
N GLN A 28 -2.25 28.30 -16.38
CA GLN A 28 -2.13 26.96 -15.79
C GLN A 28 -0.70 26.45 -15.87
N LYS A 29 -0.27 25.75 -14.81
CA LYS A 29 0.98 25.00 -14.77
C LYS A 29 0.71 23.55 -15.05
N HIS A 30 1.40 22.97 -16.02
CA HIS A 30 1.32 21.56 -16.38
C HIS A 30 2.61 20.86 -15.99
N TYR A 31 2.48 19.71 -15.36
CA TYR A 31 3.61 18.89 -14.89
C TYR A 31 3.63 17.55 -15.61
N GLN A 32 4.82 17.09 -15.93
CA GLN A 32 5.04 15.81 -16.59
C GLN A 32 6.30 15.15 -16.02
N ALA A 33 6.30 13.82 -15.92
CA ALA A 33 7.50 13.07 -15.54
C ALA A 33 8.62 13.32 -16.56
N ASN A 34 9.82 13.61 -16.06
CA ASN A 34 10.99 13.80 -16.90
C ASN A 34 11.62 12.45 -17.25
N ALA A 35 11.29 11.90 -18.41
CA ALA A 35 11.81 10.62 -18.89
C ALA A 35 13.34 10.59 -19.07
N SER A 36 13.98 11.76 -19.16
CA SER A 36 15.46 11.85 -19.23
C SER A 36 16.14 11.95 -17.86
N ALA A 37 15.39 12.02 -16.77
CA ALA A 37 15.97 11.99 -15.43
C ALA A 37 16.68 10.66 -15.15
N PRO A 38 17.88 10.65 -14.52
CA PRO A 38 18.65 9.43 -14.33
C PRO A 38 17.93 8.33 -13.56
N ILE A 39 17.02 8.68 -12.62
CA ILE A 39 16.27 7.73 -11.78
C ILE A 39 14.88 7.40 -12.31
N PHE A 40 14.52 7.86 -13.50
CA PHE A 40 13.17 7.65 -14.06
C PHE A 40 12.85 6.16 -14.23
N GLY A 41 13.80 5.37 -14.73
CA GLY A 41 13.64 3.93 -14.90
C GLY A 41 13.40 3.20 -13.57
N GLU A 42 14.13 3.56 -12.52
CA GLU A 42 13.97 3.00 -11.19
C GLU A 42 12.62 3.36 -10.57
N LEU A 43 12.15 4.60 -10.73
CA LEU A 43 10.83 5.03 -10.26
C LEU A 43 9.71 4.28 -10.98
N CYS A 44 9.82 4.08 -12.30
CA CYS A 44 8.85 3.30 -13.07
C CYS A 44 8.84 1.84 -12.64
N ALA A 45 10.01 1.23 -12.43
CA ALA A 45 10.12 -0.15 -11.97
C ALA A 45 9.49 -0.35 -10.58
N ILE A 46 9.70 0.58 -9.66
CA ILE A 46 9.12 0.58 -8.33
C ILE A 46 7.59 0.70 -8.39
N ALA A 47 7.06 1.65 -9.14
CA ALA A 47 5.62 1.83 -9.31
C ALA A 47 4.98 0.59 -9.96
N SER A 48 5.61 0.03 -10.98
CA SER A 48 5.15 -1.18 -11.65
C SER A 48 5.08 -2.39 -10.71
N LYS A 49 6.11 -2.61 -9.88
CA LYS A 49 6.12 -3.69 -8.88
C LYS A 49 4.98 -3.54 -7.86
N THR A 50 4.79 -2.35 -7.32
CA THR A 50 3.72 -2.05 -6.36
C THR A 50 2.34 -2.29 -6.98
N MET A 51 2.10 -1.82 -8.18
CA MET A 51 0.85 -1.99 -8.90
C MET A 51 0.59 -3.46 -9.26
N SER A 52 1.60 -4.18 -9.72
CA SER A 52 1.47 -5.59 -10.10
C SER A 52 1.11 -6.50 -8.92
N LEU A 53 1.45 -6.10 -7.70
CA LEU A 53 1.10 -6.81 -6.48
C LEU A 53 -0.27 -6.37 -5.94
N ALA A 54 -0.52 -5.07 -5.88
CA ALA A 54 -1.70 -4.51 -5.24
C ALA A 54 -2.99 -4.82 -6.00
N GLU A 55 -2.99 -4.72 -7.31
CA GLU A 55 -4.19 -4.94 -8.13
C GLU A 55 -4.78 -6.35 -8.02
N PRO A 56 -4.00 -7.44 -8.16
CA PRO A 56 -4.53 -8.79 -7.96
C PRO A 56 -5.12 -8.99 -6.56
N LEU A 57 -4.47 -8.46 -5.53
CA LEU A 57 -4.94 -8.55 -4.15
C LEU A 57 -6.23 -7.74 -3.93
N ARG A 58 -6.33 -6.53 -4.45
CA ARG A 58 -7.56 -5.73 -4.41
C ARG A 58 -8.71 -6.42 -5.10
N LYS A 59 -8.49 -6.98 -6.28
CA LYS A 59 -9.48 -7.76 -7.02
C LYS A 59 -9.95 -8.96 -6.22
N ALA A 60 -9.03 -9.70 -5.63
CA ALA A 60 -9.35 -10.87 -4.83
C ALA A 60 -10.17 -10.49 -3.58
N LEU A 61 -9.83 -9.41 -2.91
CA LEU A 61 -10.53 -8.95 -1.70
C LEU A 61 -11.84 -8.21 -1.99
N ALA A 62 -12.08 -7.77 -3.23
CA ALA A 62 -13.25 -6.98 -3.58
C ALA A 62 -14.61 -7.58 -3.13
N PRO A 63 -14.89 -8.90 -3.29
CA PRO A 63 -16.13 -9.50 -2.83
C PRO A 63 -16.30 -9.43 -1.30
N LEU A 64 -15.21 -9.36 -0.56
CA LEU A 64 -15.18 -9.33 0.91
C LEU A 64 -14.98 -7.91 1.47
N ALA A 65 -14.76 -6.93 0.60
CA ALA A 65 -14.46 -5.55 1.01
C ALA A 65 -15.47 -4.95 2.00
N PRO A 66 -16.80 -5.18 1.91
CA PRO A 66 -17.74 -4.68 2.90
C PRO A 66 -17.54 -5.24 4.32
N GLN A 67 -16.84 -6.36 4.44
CA GLN A 67 -16.54 -7.02 5.72
C GLN A 67 -15.12 -6.70 6.23
N ILE A 68 -14.33 -5.99 5.44
CA ILE A 68 -12.94 -5.63 5.77
C ILE A 68 -12.88 -4.17 6.18
N HIS A 69 -12.41 -3.91 7.39
CA HIS A 69 -12.20 -2.56 7.89
C HIS A 69 -10.92 -1.93 7.32
N ALA A 70 -9.85 -2.70 7.29
CA ALA A 70 -8.58 -2.32 6.70
C ALA A 70 -7.82 -3.54 6.17
N ALA A 71 -7.10 -3.37 5.06
CA ALA A 71 -6.20 -4.39 4.53
C ALA A 71 -4.98 -3.74 3.88
N PHE A 72 -3.80 -4.26 4.16
CA PHE A 72 -2.55 -3.77 3.59
C PHE A 72 -1.47 -4.84 3.57
N VAL A 73 -0.52 -4.70 2.64
CA VAL A 73 0.71 -5.49 2.58
C VAL A 73 1.78 -4.80 3.41
N TYR A 74 2.53 -5.58 4.17
CA TYR A 74 3.65 -5.11 5.01
C TYR A 74 4.87 -6.02 4.83
N GLY A 75 5.91 -5.81 5.62
CA GLY A 75 7.11 -6.64 5.60
C GLY A 75 8.07 -6.34 4.45
N SER A 76 8.81 -7.34 3.99
CA SER A 76 9.89 -7.17 3.00
C SER A 76 9.39 -6.64 1.67
N VAL A 77 8.25 -7.09 1.20
CA VAL A 77 7.65 -6.64 -0.06
C VAL A 77 7.30 -5.15 -0.02
N ALA A 78 6.66 -4.70 1.04
CA ALA A 78 6.32 -3.28 1.22
C ALA A 78 7.55 -2.40 1.39
N LYS A 79 8.62 -2.93 2.00
CA LYS A 79 9.92 -2.24 2.13
C LYS A 79 10.78 -2.28 0.87
N ARG A 80 10.37 -3.02 -0.16
CA ARG A 80 11.15 -3.23 -1.38
C ARG A 80 12.51 -3.92 -1.15
N GLN A 81 12.58 -4.75 -0.13
CA GLN A 81 13.75 -5.58 0.22
C GLN A 81 13.52 -7.04 -0.17
N ASP A 82 12.49 -7.30 -0.95
CA ASP A 82 12.08 -8.62 -1.36
C ASP A 82 12.89 -9.16 -2.53
N THR A 83 12.92 -10.48 -2.61
CA THR A 83 13.33 -11.23 -3.79
C THR A 83 12.09 -11.75 -4.54
N ALA A 84 12.27 -12.31 -5.74
CA ALA A 84 11.18 -12.88 -6.52
C ALA A 84 10.39 -13.99 -5.79
N ASN A 85 10.99 -14.61 -4.77
CA ASN A 85 10.41 -15.71 -4.00
C ASN A 85 9.96 -15.31 -2.59
N SER A 86 10.05 -14.02 -2.23
CA SER A 86 9.60 -13.56 -0.91
C SER A 86 8.09 -13.69 -0.76
N ASP A 87 7.65 -14.16 0.42
CA ASP A 87 6.23 -14.23 0.75
C ASP A 87 5.61 -12.83 0.87
N VAL A 88 4.32 -12.74 0.59
CA VAL A 88 3.56 -11.51 0.71
C VAL A 88 2.84 -11.51 2.06
N ASP A 89 3.28 -10.66 2.98
CA ASP A 89 2.65 -10.50 4.29
C ASP A 89 1.43 -9.58 4.18
N LEU A 90 0.26 -10.14 4.36
CA LEU A 90 -1.03 -9.44 4.24
C LEU A 90 -1.68 -9.26 5.61
N MET A 91 -1.93 -8.01 6.00
CA MET A 91 -2.71 -7.69 7.19
C MET A 91 -4.17 -7.42 6.83
N ILE A 92 -5.08 -8.02 7.57
CA ILE A 92 -6.52 -7.79 7.45
C ILE A 92 -7.10 -7.48 8.82
N VAL A 93 -7.82 -6.38 8.93
CA VAL A 93 -8.61 -6.02 10.10
C VAL A 93 -10.08 -6.19 9.76
N SER A 94 -10.73 -7.16 10.39
CA SER A 94 -12.13 -7.50 10.15
C SER A 94 -12.74 -8.13 11.40
N ASP A 95 -13.97 -7.75 11.71
CA ASP A 95 -14.74 -8.36 12.80
C ASP A 95 -15.54 -9.59 12.35
N ALA A 96 -15.64 -9.82 11.03
CA ALA A 96 -16.50 -10.84 10.44
C ALA A 96 -15.75 -12.00 9.78
N LEU A 97 -14.54 -11.77 9.26
CA LEU A 97 -13.79 -12.74 8.46
C LEU A 97 -12.88 -13.62 9.31
N THR A 98 -12.77 -14.87 8.88
CA THR A 98 -11.84 -15.86 9.43
C THR A 98 -10.81 -16.30 8.40
N TYR A 99 -9.80 -17.05 8.80
CA TYR A 99 -8.82 -17.65 7.88
C TYR A 99 -9.50 -18.57 6.87
N ALA A 100 -10.54 -19.30 7.27
CA ALA A 100 -11.27 -20.20 6.38
C ALA A 100 -11.95 -19.44 5.24
N ASP A 101 -12.50 -18.27 5.51
CA ASP A 101 -13.14 -17.42 4.49
C ASP A 101 -12.16 -16.91 3.43
N LEU A 102 -10.91 -16.74 3.82
CA LEU A 102 -9.86 -16.23 2.95
C LEU A 102 -9.07 -17.30 2.22
N PHE A 103 -9.09 -18.54 2.70
CA PHE A 103 -8.16 -19.59 2.27
C PHE A 103 -8.17 -19.79 0.75
N THR A 104 -9.32 -20.12 0.17
CA THR A 104 -9.42 -20.39 -1.28
C THR A 104 -9.04 -19.15 -2.11
N LEU A 105 -9.52 -17.98 -1.68
CA LEU A 105 -9.26 -16.72 -2.35
C LEU A 105 -7.77 -16.37 -2.36
N LEU A 106 -7.09 -16.56 -1.24
CA LEU A 106 -5.66 -16.28 -1.13
C LEU A 106 -4.80 -17.34 -1.83
N GLU A 107 -5.27 -18.59 -1.91
CA GLU A 107 -4.62 -19.62 -2.71
C GLU A 107 -4.63 -19.26 -4.19
N ASP A 108 -5.77 -18.84 -4.73
CA ASP A 108 -5.91 -18.41 -6.13
C ASP A 108 -5.02 -17.20 -6.45
N VAL A 109 -5.00 -16.19 -5.57
CA VAL A 109 -4.16 -15.02 -5.79
C VAL A 109 -2.67 -15.33 -5.62
N SER A 110 -2.31 -16.24 -4.72
CA SER A 110 -0.92 -16.71 -4.58
C SER A 110 -0.42 -17.38 -5.86
N GLN A 111 -1.26 -18.19 -6.50
CA GLN A 111 -0.94 -18.78 -7.81
C GLN A 111 -0.76 -17.71 -8.89
N THR A 112 -1.65 -16.72 -8.93
CA THR A 112 -1.56 -15.60 -9.88
C THR A 112 -0.28 -14.79 -9.70
N LEU A 113 0.13 -14.52 -8.46
CA LEU A 113 1.32 -13.77 -8.13
C LEU A 113 2.62 -14.58 -8.24
N GLY A 114 2.53 -15.91 -8.24
CA GLY A 114 3.70 -16.78 -8.13
C GLY A 114 4.41 -16.68 -6.77
N ARG A 115 3.70 -16.23 -5.73
CA ARG A 115 4.21 -16.02 -4.38
C ARG A 115 3.15 -16.43 -3.36
N GLU A 116 3.58 -16.99 -2.25
CA GLU A 116 2.67 -17.29 -1.14
C GLU A 116 2.19 -16.00 -0.47
N VAL A 117 0.88 -15.86 -0.30
CA VAL A 117 0.27 -14.77 0.47
C VAL A 117 -0.05 -15.28 1.87
N LYS A 118 0.57 -14.69 2.87
CA LYS A 118 0.40 -15.04 4.29
C LYS A 118 -0.47 -14.01 5.00
N PRO A 119 -1.74 -14.34 5.31
CA PRO A 119 -2.62 -13.41 6.00
C PRO A 119 -2.39 -13.42 7.50
N THR A 120 -2.49 -12.25 8.11
CA THR A 120 -2.69 -12.06 9.54
C THR A 120 -4.01 -11.33 9.74
N ILE A 121 -4.93 -11.88 10.51
CA ILE A 121 -6.26 -11.33 10.73
C ILE A 121 -6.41 -10.92 12.18
N TYR A 122 -6.85 -9.68 12.40
CA TYR A 122 -7.27 -9.18 13.70
C TYR A 122 -8.67 -8.60 13.60
N SER A 123 -9.47 -8.73 14.66
CA SER A 123 -10.64 -7.87 14.83
C SER A 123 -10.18 -6.45 15.18
N ARG A 124 -11.06 -5.46 15.00
CA ARG A 124 -10.78 -4.08 15.45
C ARG A 124 -10.40 -4.03 16.92
N ARG A 125 -11.14 -4.74 17.74
CA ARG A 125 -10.87 -4.84 19.18
C ARG A 125 -9.49 -5.43 19.49
N GLN A 126 -9.10 -6.50 18.78
CA GLN A 126 -7.78 -7.11 18.97
C GLN A 126 -6.67 -6.16 18.52
N TRP A 127 -6.86 -5.47 17.39
CA TRP A 127 -5.94 -4.47 16.89
C TRP A 127 -5.69 -3.36 17.92
N ALA A 128 -6.76 -2.70 18.37
CA ALA A 128 -6.70 -1.63 19.36
C ALA A 128 -6.06 -2.09 20.68
N ALA A 129 -6.48 -3.25 21.21
CA ALA A 129 -5.96 -3.79 22.46
C ALA A 129 -4.47 -4.11 22.40
N ARG A 130 -3.98 -4.65 21.26
CA ARG A 130 -2.56 -4.95 21.08
C ARG A 130 -1.72 -3.68 20.96
N LEU A 131 -2.21 -2.67 20.26
CA LEU A 131 -1.54 -1.37 20.17
C LEU A 131 -1.46 -0.68 21.54
N ALA A 132 -2.55 -0.68 22.30
CA ALA A 132 -2.60 -0.09 23.63
C ALA A 132 -1.60 -0.73 24.61
N ARG A 133 -1.29 -2.01 24.42
CA ARG A 133 -0.28 -2.74 25.22
C ARG A 133 1.15 -2.57 24.72
N GLY A 134 1.35 -1.82 23.62
CA GLY A 134 2.67 -1.67 23.02
C GLY A 134 3.19 -2.95 22.35
N ASP A 135 2.32 -3.71 21.69
CA ASP A 135 2.70 -4.91 20.96
C ASP A 135 3.83 -4.60 19.96
N SER A 136 4.97 -5.25 20.14
CA SER A 136 6.19 -4.94 19.38
C SER A 136 6.05 -5.25 17.88
N PHE A 137 5.24 -6.25 17.51
CA PHE A 137 4.96 -6.60 16.13
C PHE A 137 4.11 -5.50 15.45
N LEU A 138 2.98 -5.12 16.04
CA LEU A 138 2.12 -4.08 15.47
C LEU A 138 2.79 -2.71 15.45
N THR A 139 3.56 -2.38 16.47
CA THR A 139 4.35 -1.14 16.50
C THR A 139 5.33 -1.08 15.33
N ARG A 140 6.02 -2.18 15.03
CA ARG A 140 6.90 -2.25 13.86
C ARG A 140 6.14 -2.15 12.54
N VAL A 141 5.00 -2.82 12.44
CA VAL A 141 4.15 -2.78 11.24
C VAL A 141 3.69 -1.36 10.95
N GLN A 142 3.27 -0.61 11.98
CA GLN A 142 2.86 0.78 11.82
C GLN A 142 4.00 1.72 11.44
N ALA A 143 5.21 1.47 11.95
CA ALA A 143 6.39 2.30 11.69
C ALA A 143 7.01 2.07 10.30
N GLN A 144 6.60 1.03 9.58
CA GLN A 144 7.19 0.63 8.32
C GLN A 144 6.29 0.97 7.12
N PRO A 145 6.85 1.04 5.89
CA PRO A 145 6.07 1.21 4.68
C PRO A 145 5.00 0.11 4.55
N ARG A 146 3.82 0.49 4.12
CA ARG A 146 2.67 -0.39 3.87
C ARG A 146 2.10 -0.11 2.49
N ILE A 147 1.59 -1.14 1.82
CA ILE A 147 0.86 -1.02 0.56
C ILE A 147 -0.62 -1.19 0.88
N TRP A 148 -1.37 -0.13 0.88
CA TRP A 148 -2.78 -0.13 1.21
C TRP A 148 -3.62 -0.77 0.10
N LEU A 149 -4.50 -1.68 0.49
CA LEU A 149 -5.47 -2.34 -0.38
C LEU A 149 -6.89 -1.87 -0.10
N ILE A 150 -7.27 -1.77 1.17
CA ILE A 150 -8.57 -1.31 1.66
C ILE A 150 -8.33 -0.44 2.89
N GLY A 151 -8.98 0.72 2.96
CA GLY A 151 -8.83 1.65 4.07
C GLY A 151 -7.51 2.42 4.04
N ASP A 152 -7.19 3.03 5.16
CA ASP A 152 -6.01 3.86 5.39
C ASP A 152 -5.66 3.90 6.88
N ASP A 153 -4.70 4.74 7.25
CA ASP A 153 -4.29 4.93 8.65
C ASP A 153 -5.42 5.49 9.53
N ASP A 154 -6.29 6.32 8.98
CA ASP A 154 -7.43 6.88 9.72
C ASP A 154 -8.46 5.79 10.05
N ALA A 155 -8.72 4.89 9.11
CA ALA A 155 -9.60 3.75 9.33
C ALA A 155 -9.10 2.85 10.47
N LEU A 156 -7.77 2.69 10.62
CA LEU A 156 -7.18 1.94 11.73
C LEU A 156 -7.24 2.68 13.06
N ALA A 157 -7.19 4.00 13.04
CA ALA A 157 -7.23 4.82 14.27
C ALA A 157 -8.63 4.85 14.90
N GLU A 158 -9.67 4.65 14.10
CA GLU A 158 -11.08 4.59 14.55
C GLU A 158 -11.49 3.17 15.06
N SER A 159 -10.55 2.27 15.17
CA SER A 159 -10.79 0.85 15.50
C SER A 159 -10.85 0.59 17.01
#